data_56655155d0d77e967a876aec0d6281c6
#
_entry.id   56655155d0d77e967a876aec0d6281c6
#
_cell.length_a   1.000
_cell.length_b   1.000
_cell.length_c   1.000
_cell.angle_alpha   90.00
_cell.angle_beta   90.00
_cell.angle_gamma   90.00
#
_symmetry.space_group_name_H-M   'P 1'
#
loop_
_entity.id
_entity.type
_entity.pdbx_description
1 polymer ?
#
loop_
_entity_poly.entity_id
_entity_poly.type
_entity_poly.pdbx_seq_one_letter_code
_entity_poly.pdbx_strand_id
1 'polypeptide(L)'
;MVRFSYRKKKVGPLKIILSLCLFAAVIAVFFLGIGTLSDTASDKEKESLENAIARDIAYCYATEGAYPESLEYIKENYGLTYNDDKFFVDYTPRGENILPDVTIIPLEKGK
;
A
#
# COMPACT_ATOMS: atom_id res chain seq x y z
N MET A 1 16.23 -50.38 7.40
CA MET A 1 16.03 -49.11 7.14
C MET A 1 17.15 -48.32 6.76
N VAL A 2 18.20 -48.55 7.29
CA VAL A 2 19.34 -47.85 6.90
C VAL A 2 19.63 -47.94 5.46
N ARG A 3 19.27 -48.98 4.84
CA ARG A 3 19.59 -49.12 3.49
C ARG A 3 19.00 -48.06 2.67
N PHE A 4 18.00 -47.40 3.08
CA PHE A 4 17.46 -46.36 2.31
C PHE A 4 18.48 -45.31 2.07
N SER A 5 19.32 -45.07 3.00
CA SER A 5 20.27 -44.02 2.88
C SER A 5 21.12 -44.14 1.68
N TYR A 6 21.47 -45.31 1.33
CA TYR A 6 22.32 -45.44 0.18
C TYR A 6 21.67 -44.95 -1.04
N ARG A 7 20.47 -45.30 -1.22
CA ARG A 7 19.83 -44.93 -2.41
C ARG A 7 19.73 -43.46 -2.47
N LYS A 8 19.42 -42.86 -1.38
CA LYS A 8 19.35 -41.45 -1.37
C LYS A 8 20.63 -40.85 -1.80
N LYS A 9 21.71 -41.37 -1.35
CA LYS A 9 22.96 -40.82 -1.74
C LYS A 9 23.17 -40.88 -3.20
N LYS A 10 22.78 -41.92 -3.85
CA LYS A 10 22.95 -42.04 -5.26
C LYS A 10 22.23 -40.98 -6.01
N VAL A 11 21.00 -40.73 -5.62
CA VAL A 11 20.24 -39.74 -6.34
C VAL A 11 20.42 -38.38 -5.75
N GLY A 12 21.09 -38.29 -4.63
CA GLY A 12 21.27 -37.05 -3.92
C GLY A 12 21.74 -35.89 -4.73
N PRO A 13 22.82 -36.01 -5.49
CA PRO A 13 23.34 -34.86 -6.22
C PRO A 13 22.33 -34.29 -7.20
N LEU A 14 21.67 -35.15 -7.91
CA LEU A 14 20.69 -34.68 -8.87
C LEU A 14 19.51 -34.05 -8.18
N LYS A 15 19.07 -34.64 -7.11
CA LYS A 15 17.97 -34.09 -6.36
C LYS A 15 18.32 -32.75 -5.75
N ILE A 16 19.53 -32.62 -5.27
CA ILE A 16 19.97 -31.38 -4.68
C ILE A 16 20.00 -30.29 -5.74
N ILE A 17 20.47 -30.61 -6.93
CA ILE A 17 20.51 -29.63 -8.00
C ILE A 17 19.11 -29.22 -8.39
N LEU A 18 18.20 -30.18 -8.51
CA LEU A 18 16.83 -29.88 -8.83
C LEU A 18 16.19 -29.01 -7.76
N SER A 19 16.47 -29.32 -6.52
CA SER A 19 15.92 -28.57 -5.42
C SER A 19 16.44 -27.14 -5.44
N LEU A 20 17.72 -26.98 -5.70
CA LEU A 20 18.31 -25.65 -5.79
C LEU A 20 17.72 -24.84 -6.91
N CYS A 21 17.53 -25.49 -8.06
CA CYS A 21 16.92 -24.79 -9.19
C CYS A 21 15.52 -24.35 -8.88
N LEU A 22 14.76 -25.22 -8.24
CA LEU A 22 13.39 -24.88 -7.88
C LEU A 22 13.37 -23.71 -6.89
N PHE A 23 14.26 -23.77 -5.92
CA PHE A 23 14.31 -22.72 -4.91
C PHE A 23 14.70 -21.40 -5.55
N ALA A 24 15.68 -21.42 -6.45
CA ALA A 24 16.09 -20.22 -7.15
C ALA A 24 14.96 -19.64 -7.99
N ALA A 25 14.18 -20.52 -8.64
CA ALA A 25 13.06 -20.08 -9.44
C ALA A 25 12.01 -19.41 -8.58
N VAL A 26 11.75 -19.96 -7.40
CA VAL A 26 10.77 -19.38 -6.49
C VAL A 26 11.23 -18.01 -6.03
N ILE A 27 12.51 -17.88 -5.70
CA ILE A 27 13.04 -16.60 -5.26
C ILE A 27 12.96 -15.58 -6.38
N ALA A 28 13.26 -15.99 -7.60
CA ALA A 28 13.19 -15.08 -8.74
C ALA A 28 11.78 -14.58 -8.95
N VAL A 29 10.80 -15.47 -8.87
CA VAL A 29 9.42 -15.09 -9.04
C VAL A 29 9.01 -14.14 -7.92
N PHE A 30 9.49 -14.41 -6.71
CA PHE A 30 9.16 -13.58 -5.58
C PHE A 30 9.69 -12.16 -5.76
N PHE A 31 10.93 -12.04 -6.22
CA PHE A 31 11.50 -10.72 -6.44
C PHE A 31 10.78 -9.96 -7.54
N LEU A 32 10.40 -10.66 -8.59
CA LEU A 32 9.64 -10.02 -9.66
C LEU A 32 8.29 -9.56 -9.13
N GLY A 33 7.69 -10.38 -8.28
CA GLY A 33 6.42 -10.03 -7.70
C GLY A 33 6.50 -8.84 -6.77
N ILE A 34 7.62 -8.69 -6.08
CA ILE A 34 7.80 -7.56 -5.20
C ILE A 34 7.75 -6.25 -5.97
N GLY A 35 8.36 -6.21 -7.14
CA GLY A 35 8.33 -5.02 -7.96
C GLY A 35 6.91 -4.64 -8.32
N THR A 36 6.14 -5.62 -8.73
CA THR A 36 4.75 -5.39 -9.08
C THR A 36 3.95 -4.96 -7.85
N LEU A 37 4.24 -5.58 -6.72
CA LEU A 37 3.54 -5.26 -5.50
C LEU A 37 3.81 -3.84 -5.06
N SER A 38 5.00 -3.33 -5.34
CA SER A 38 5.33 -1.98 -4.98
C SER A 38 4.39 -0.98 -5.64
N ASP A 39 4.15 -1.17 -6.93
CA ASP A 39 3.23 -0.30 -7.65
C ASP A 39 1.83 -0.45 -7.09
N THR A 40 1.42 -1.68 -6.84
CA THR A 40 0.11 -1.93 -6.29
C THR A 40 -0.03 -1.32 -4.90
N ALA A 41 1.03 -1.40 -4.11
CA ALA A 41 1.00 -0.85 -2.77
C ALA A 41 0.81 0.67 -2.80
N SER A 42 1.43 1.34 -3.76
CA SER A 42 1.25 2.78 -3.89
C SER A 42 -0.18 3.13 -4.24
N ASP A 43 -0.78 2.36 -5.16
CA ASP A 43 -2.16 2.58 -5.53
C ASP A 43 -3.08 2.34 -4.34
N LYS A 44 -2.79 1.31 -3.57
CA LYS A 44 -3.58 1.00 -2.39
C LYS A 44 -3.43 2.09 -1.35
N GLU A 45 -2.25 2.62 -1.21
CA GLU A 45 -2.00 3.67 -0.25
C GLU A 45 -2.79 4.92 -0.62
N LYS A 46 -2.84 5.24 -1.90
CA LYS A 46 -3.62 6.37 -2.37
C LYS A 46 -5.10 6.15 -2.09
N GLU A 47 -5.58 4.97 -2.38
CA GLU A 47 -6.97 4.64 -2.13
C GLU A 47 -7.30 4.70 -0.65
N SER A 48 -6.41 4.22 0.17
CA SER A 48 -6.58 4.27 1.62
C SER A 48 -6.67 5.71 2.09
N LEU A 49 -5.82 6.56 1.54
CA LEU A 49 -5.83 7.96 1.90
C LEU A 49 -7.13 8.62 1.47
N GLU A 50 -7.60 8.31 0.27
CA GLU A 50 -8.87 8.84 -0.19
C GLU A 50 -10.00 8.43 0.75
N ASN A 51 -10.01 7.17 1.15
CA ASN A 51 -11.05 6.68 2.02
C ASN A 51 -10.97 7.32 3.40
N ALA A 52 -9.76 7.52 3.90
CA ALA A 52 -9.59 8.14 5.20
C ALA A 52 -10.10 9.58 5.20
N ILE A 53 -9.76 10.31 4.15
CA ILE A 53 -10.21 11.69 4.05
C ILE A 53 -11.73 11.75 3.91
N ALA A 54 -12.29 10.90 3.08
CA ALA A 54 -13.74 10.87 2.89
C ALA A 54 -14.45 10.55 4.20
N ARG A 55 -13.90 9.61 4.95
CA ARG A 55 -14.50 9.23 6.23
C ARG A 55 -14.41 10.37 7.22
N ASP A 56 -13.27 11.04 7.28
CA ASP A 56 -13.11 12.15 8.20
C ASP A 56 -14.04 13.30 7.84
N ILE A 57 -14.21 13.55 6.56
CA ILE A 57 -15.12 14.58 6.10
C ILE A 57 -16.55 14.25 6.50
N ALA A 58 -16.96 13.01 6.28
CA ALA A 58 -18.31 12.60 6.64
C ALA A 58 -18.51 12.66 8.15
N TYR A 59 -17.51 12.26 8.90
CA TYR A 59 -17.60 12.28 10.35
C TYR A 59 -17.71 13.71 10.86
N CYS A 60 -16.95 14.61 10.26
CA CYS A 60 -17.01 16.01 10.64
C CYS A 60 -18.41 16.57 10.41
N TYR A 61 -18.97 16.26 9.25
CA TYR A 61 -20.31 16.72 8.93
C TYR A 61 -21.34 16.14 9.90
N ALA A 62 -21.18 14.88 10.25
CA ALA A 62 -22.12 14.21 11.13
C ALA A 62 -22.05 14.76 12.55
N THR A 63 -20.86 15.12 13.00
CA THR A 63 -20.71 15.57 14.38
C THR A 63 -20.84 17.08 14.53
N GLU A 64 -20.39 17.84 13.54
CA GLU A 64 -20.40 19.30 13.65
C GLU A 64 -21.46 19.98 12.82
N GLY A 65 -22.09 19.24 11.93
CA GLY A 65 -23.12 19.81 11.08
C GLY A 65 -22.59 20.61 9.91
N ALA A 66 -21.30 20.56 9.68
CA ALA A 66 -20.68 21.27 8.57
C ALA A 66 -19.45 20.54 8.12
N TYR A 67 -19.07 20.74 6.87
CA TYR A 67 -17.86 20.12 6.34
C TYR A 67 -16.63 20.86 6.82
N PRO A 68 -15.49 20.18 6.90
CA PRO A 68 -14.27 20.85 7.37
C PRO A 68 -13.87 21.99 6.45
N GLU A 69 -13.37 23.05 7.02
CA GLU A 69 -13.02 24.20 6.23
C GLU A 69 -11.62 24.07 5.59
N SER A 70 -10.80 23.17 6.06
CA SER A 70 -9.47 23.01 5.49
C SER A 70 -8.95 21.62 5.78
N LEU A 71 -7.90 21.24 5.04
CA LEU A 71 -7.26 19.98 5.28
C LEU A 71 -6.58 19.97 6.64
N GLU A 72 -6.03 21.10 7.04
CA GLU A 72 -5.40 21.20 8.33
C GLU A 72 -6.38 20.98 9.46
N TYR A 73 -7.60 21.43 9.27
CA TYR A 73 -8.63 21.19 10.27
C TYR A 73 -8.84 19.69 10.47
N ILE A 74 -8.85 18.94 9.37
CA ILE A 74 -8.99 17.49 9.46
C ILE A 74 -7.79 16.88 10.16
N LYS A 75 -6.61 17.35 9.83
CA LYS A 75 -5.40 16.81 10.44
C LYS A 75 -5.39 17.04 11.94
N GLU A 76 -5.78 18.21 12.36
CA GLU A 76 -5.70 18.55 13.78
C GLU A 76 -6.82 17.96 14.59
N ASN A 77 -8.01 17.91 14.04
CA ASN A 77 -9.17 17.49 14.81
C ASN A 77 -9.56 16.04 14.62
N TYR A 78 -9.18 15.43 13.53
CA TYR A 78 -9.56 14.05 13.24
C TYR A 78 -8.36 13.14 13.04
N GLY A 79 -7.18 13.66 13.26
CA GLY A 79 -6.00 12.81 13.26
C GLY A 79 -5.58 12.27 11.91
N LEU A 80 -5.90 12.97 10.84
CA LEU A 80 -5.49 12.52 9.53
C LEU A 80 -3.99 12.63 9.37
N THR A 81 -3.36 11.54 8.97
CA THR A 81 -1.94 11.54 8.71
C THR A 81 -1.69 10.84 7.38
N TYR A 82 -0.73 11.34 6.64
CA TYR A 82 -0.34 10.71 5.40
C TYR A 82 1.06 11.17 5.04
N ASN A 83 1.63 10.51 4.05
CA ASN A 83 3.00 10.80 3.66
C ASN A 83 3.01 11.96 2.67
N ASP A 84 3.34 13.14 3.15
CA ASP A 84 3.38 14.34 2.33
C ASP A 84 4.37 14.24 1.20
N ASP A 85 5.39 13.45 1.38
CA ASP A 85 6.42 13.30 0.34
C ASP A 85 5.92 12.47 -0.84
N LYS A 86 4.94 11.63 -0.60
CA LYS A 86 4.43 10.75 -1.64
C LYS A 86 3.16 11.26 -2.28
N PHE A 87 2.36 12.01 -1.55
CA PHE A 87 1.07 12.44 -2.04
C PHE A 87 0.84 13.91 -1.75
N PHE A 88 0.25 14.58 -2.71
CA PHE A 88 -0.20 15.94 -2.52
C PHE A 88 -1.72 15.91 -2.48
N VAL A 89 -2.29 16.48 -1.44
CA VAL A 89 -3.73 16.51 -1.27
C VAL A 89 -4.22 17.93 -1.53
N ASP A 90 -5.03 18.06 -2.55
CA ASP A 90 -5.62 19.35 -2.90
C ASP A 90 -7.03 19.38 -2.32
N TYR A 91 -7.23 20.20 -1.30
CA TYR A 91 -8.49 20.26 -0.61
C TYR A 91 -9.11 21.64 -0.87
N THR A 92 -10.25 21.64 -1.53
CA THR A 92 -10.93 22.89 -1.88
C THR A 92 -12.30 22.90 -1.25
N PRO A 93 -12.50 23.64 -0.16
CA PRO A 93 -13.82 23.72 0.46
C PRO A 93 -14.76 24.56 -0.40
N ARG A 94 -15.98 24.14 -0.48
CA ARG A 94 -16.97 24.85 -1.28
C ARG A 94 -18.02 25.54 -0.45
N GLY A 95 -18.15 25.15 0.80
CA GLY A 95 -19.15 25.71 1.68
C GLY A 95 -19.39 24.77 2.82
N GLU A 96 -20.07 25.24 3.83
CA GLU A 96 -20.30 24.41 5.02
C GLU A 96 -21.17 23.21 4.72
N ASN A 97 -22.11 23.36 3.79
CA ASN A 97 -23.04 22.30 3.48
C ASN A 97 -22.78 21.67 2.13
N ILE A 98 -21.69 22.02 1.48
CA ILE A 98 -21.36 21.47 0.18
C ILE A 98 -20.11 20.62 0.31
N LEU A 99 -20.17 19.41 -0.21
CA LEU A 99 -19.04 18.51 -0.13
C LEU A 99 -17.80 19.13 -0.76
N PRO A 100 -16.71 19.18 -0.02
CA PRO A 100 -15.48 19.78 -0.55
C PRO A 100 -14.88 18.90 -1.64
N ASP A 101 -14.11 19.55 -2.50
CA ASP A 101 -13.42 18.89 -3.56
C ASP A 101 -12.07 18.43 -3.05
N VAL A 102 -11.77 17.15 -3.15
CA VAL A 102 -10.51 16.60 -2.69
C VAL A 102 -9.86 15.85 -3.82
N THR A 103 -8.64 16.21 -4.14
CA THR A 103 -7.88 15.53 -5.16
C THR A 103 -6.55 15.10 -4.59
N ILE A 104 -6.21 13.86 -4.77
CA ILE A 104 -4.95 13.33 -4.30
C ILE A 104 -4.07 13.06 -5.49
N ILE A 105 -2.91 13.70 -5.51
CA ILE A 105 -1.97 13.57 -6.61
C ILE A 105 -0.74 12.86 -6.10
N PRO A 106 -0.40 11.70 -6.67
CA PRO A 106 0.82 11.03 -6.26
C PRO A 106 2.04 11.81 -6.73
N LEU A 107 2.97 12.00 -5.84
CA LEU A 107 4.20 12.69 -6.16
C LEU A 107 5.25 11.66 -6.49
N GLU A 108 5.84 11.80 -7.67
CA GLU A 108 6.85 10.84 -8.08
C GLU A 108 8.20 11.36 -7.77
N LYS A 109 8.63 11.06 -6.57
CA LYS A 109 9.95 11.48 -6.21
C LYS A 109 10.93 10.58 -6.89
N GLY A 110 12.03 10.93 -7.09
CA GLY A 110 13.00 10.08 -7.72
C GLY A 110 12.96 10.12 -9.21
N LYS A 111 12.07 10.89 -9.76
CA LYS A 111 12.02 11.00 -11.20
C LYS A 111 12.74 12.18 -11.69
#